data_58870ad653e0394d6369680ae4dfed75
#
_entry.id   58870ad653e0394d6369680ae4dfed75
#
_cell.length_a   1.000
_cell.length_b   1.000
_cell.length_c   1.000
_cell.angle_alpha   90.00
_cell.angle_beta   90.00
_cell.angle_gamma   90.00
#
_symmetry.space_group_name_H-M   'P 1'
#
loop_
_entity.id
_entity.type
_entity.pdbx_description
1 polymer ?
#
loop_
_entity_poly.entity_id
_entity_poly.type
_entity_poly.pdbx_seq_one_letter_code
_entity_poly.pdbx_strand_id
1 'polypeptide(L)'
;TKQVWLSAGLPTPKFLRLSPGSDVRAAALQLGLPVFVKPSSEGSSVGVARVVDEAAIDDAIRVAQEYGGEMLMEQMVVGDELTVGILGEIALPSIRIVPKGEWYDYNAKYIADDTQYLCPGLDGEQEAAIRTLALAAFRAAGCTGWGRVDVMRDRASGQLHLLEVNTAPGMTSHSLVPKAARALGVEFDELCWRILEQSVPVPSAETRA
;
A
#
# COMPACT_ATOMS: atom_id res chain seq x y z
N THR A 1 0.94 11.24 -1.73
CA THR A 1 -0.18 10.44 -1.19
C THR A 1 -0.32 10.62 0.31
N LYS A 2 0.68 10.29 1.17
CA LYS A 2 0.58 10.34 2.65
C LYS A 2 0.22 11.71 3.22
N GLN A 3 0.73 12.83 2.68
CA GLN A 3 0.34 14.18 3.10
C GLN A 3 -1.15 14.46 2.83
N VAL A 4 -1.67 13.99 1.70
CA VAL A 4 -3.09 14.08 1.34
C VAL A 4 -3.93 13.31 2.36
N TRP A 5 -3.53 12.10 2.70
CA TRP A 5 -4.22 11.28 3.71
C TRP A 5 -4.23 11.95 5.09
N LEU A 6 -3.09 12.50 5.53
CA LEU A 6 -3.04 13.25 6.79
C LEU A 6 -3.98 14.47 6.78
N SER A 7 -4.02 15.22 5.67
CA SER A 7 -4.94 16.36 5.53
C SER A 7 -6.40 15.95 5.54
N ALA A 8 -6.71 14.72 5.12
CA ALA A 8 -8.04 14.13 5.17
C ALA A 8 -8.36 13.41 6.51
N GLY A 9 -7.45 13.48 7.49
CA GLY A 9 -7.62 12.80 8.78
C GLY A 9 -7.49 11.27 8.73
N LEU A 10 -6.89 10.73 7.66
CA LEU A 10 -6.73 9.29 7.47
C LEU A 10 -5.39 8.81 8.08
N PRO A 11 -5.39 7.63 8.73
CA PRO A 11 -4.22 7.13 9.45
C PRO A 11 -3.15 6.61 8.49
N THR A 12 -1.93 7.08 8.65
CA THR A 12 -0.72 6.57 7.99
C THR A 12 0.43 6.57 9.00
N PRO A 13 1.44 5.71 8.90
CA PRO A 13 2.58 5.76 9.80
C PRO A 13 3.23 7.14 9.80
N LYS A 14 3.80 7.55 10.91
CA LYS A 14 4.59 8.79 10.97
C LYS A 14 5.71 8.73 9.96
N PHE A 15 5.97 9.82 9.27
CA PHE A 15 7.00 9.86 8.23
C PHE A 15 7.66 11.23 8.11
N LEU A 16 8.87 11.23 7.56
CA LEU A 16 9.63 12.41 7.15
C LEU A 16 10.02 12.28 5.68
N ARG A 17 10.00 13.39 4.96
CA ARG A 17 10.60 13.49 3.64
C ARG A 17 12.05 13.94 3.79
N LEU A 18 12.96 13.23 3.15
CA LEU A 18 14.38 13.50 3.13
C LEU A 18 14.78 13.92 1.73
N SER A 19 15.31 15.12 1.61
CA SER A 19 15.94 15.61 0.38
C SER A 19 17.42 15.25 0.35
N PRO A 20 18.08 15.28 -0.82
CA PRO A 20 19.53 15.12 -0.88
C PRO A 20 20.25 16.04 0.10
N GLY A 21 21.12 15.48 0.94
CA GLY A 21 21.84 16.21 1.99
C GLY A 21 21.13 16.28 3.35
N SER A 22 19.91 15.73 3.49
CA SER A 22 19.25 15.63 4.79
C SER A 22 20.05 14.74 5.75
N ASP A 23 20.02 15.10 7.04
CA ASP A 23 20.61 14.28 8.11
C ASP A 23 19.69 13.07 8.41
N VAL A 24 20.01 11.93 7.78
CA VAL A 24 19.27 10.68 7.91
C VAL A 24 19.29 10.17 9.36
N ARG A 25 20.42 10.35 10.07
CA ARG A 25 20.55 9.92 11.46
C ARG A 25 19.65 10.72 12.39
N ALA A 26 19.68 12.06 12.27
CA ALA A 26 18.81 12.92 13.06
C ALA A 26 17.31 12.63 12.78
N ALA A 27 16.96 12.40 11.53
CA ALA A 27 15.59 12.04 11.13
C ALA A 27 15.13 10.70 11.74
N ALA A 28 16.00 9.68 11.74
CA ALA A 28 15.70 8.38 12.34
C ALA A 28 15.46 8.49 13.85
N LEU A 29 16.30 9.24 14.54
CA LEU A 29 16.14 9.49 15.98
C LEU A 29 14.90 10.33 16.30
N GLN A 30 14.55 11.29 15.44
CA GLN A 30 13.34 12.10 15.58
C GLN A 30 12.06 11.27 15.43
N LEU A 31 12.00 10.34 14.45
CA LEU A 31 10.85 9.44 14.26
C LEU A 31 10.76 8.37 15.35
N GLY A 32 11.90 7.97 15.91
CA GLY A 32 12.03 6.81 16.79
C GLY A 32 12.12 5.50 16.00
N LEU A 33 13.11 4.69 16.36
CA LEU A 33 13.31 3.36 15.73
C LEU A 33 12.27 2.36 16.21
N PRO A 34 11.93 1.38 15.38
CA PRO A 34 12.45 1.10 14.04
C PRO A 34 11.76 1.92 12.93
N VAL A 35 12.48 2.16 11.82
CA VAL A 35 11.96 2.89 10.64
C VAL A 35 12.33 2.18 9.34
N PHE A 36 11.58 2.48 8.28
CA PHE A 36 11.97 2.20 6.90
C PHE A 36 12.47 3.48 6.22
N VAL A 37 13.51 3.36 5.41
CA VAL A 37 13.97 4.40 4.48
C VAL A 37 13.81 3.88 3.07
N LYS A 38 13.11 4.61 2.22
CA LYS A 38 12.80 4.17 0.84
C LYS A 38 12.84 5.33 -0.14
N PRO A 39 13.29 5.12 -1.39
CA PRO A 39 13.20 6.13 -2.44
C PRO A 39 11.75 6.52 -2.68
N SER A 40 11.48 7.81 -2.90
CA SER A 40 10.11 8.30 -3.16
C SER A 40 9.62 7.98 -4.58
N SER A 41 10.54 7.71 -5.51
CA SER A 41 10.27 7.44 -6.93
C SER A 41 10.23 5.96 -7.29
N GLU A 42 10.73 5.08 -6.41
CA GLU A 42 10.81 3.65 -6.69
C GLU A 42 9.60 2.89 -6.10
N GLY A 43 9.28 1.77 -6.75
CA GLY A 43 8.24 0.84 -6.32
C GLY A 43 8.81 -0.54 -5.94
N SER A 44 7.92 -1.48 -5.66
CA SER A 44 8.25 -2.90 -5.48
C SER A 44 9.33 -3.20 -4.43
N SER A 45 9.42 -2.38 -3.40
CA SER A 45 10.42 -2.50 -2.32
C SER A 45 11.88 -2.32 -2.78
N VAL A 46 12.12 -1.76 -3.97
CA VAL A 46 13.47 -1.44 -4.45
C VAL A 46 14.07 -0.32 -3.62
N GLY A 47 15.31 -0.49 -3.16
CA GLY A 47 16.03 0.51 -2.37
C GLY A 47 15.47 0.76 -0.97
N VAL A 48 14.66 -0.15 -0.43
CA VAL A 48 14.13 -0.06 0.93
C VAL A 48 15.16 -0.55 1.93
N ALA A 49 15.56 0.32 2.85
CA ALA A 49 16.40 -0.01 3.99
C ALA A 49 15.56 -0.08 5.27
N ARG A 50 15.74 -1.17 6.03
CA ARG A 50 15.12 -1.36 7.34
C ARG A 50 16.12 -0.97 8.43
N VAL A 51 15.75 -0.01 9.25
CA VAL A 51 16.59 0.50 10.34
C VAL A 51 15.93 0.11 11.65
N VAL A 52 16.44 -0.96 12.27
CA VAL A 52 15.90 -1.49 13.52
C VAL A 52 16.61 -0.92 14.76
N ASP A 53 17.85 -0.53 14.60
CA ASP A 53 18.70 0.07 15.63
C ASP A 53 19.67 1.10 15.02
N GLU A 54 20.43 1.77 15.85
CA GLU A 54 21.35 2.82 15.38
C GLU A 54 22.49 2.28 14.51
N ALA A 55 22.88 1.01 14.65
CA ALA A 55 23.94 0.41 13.84
C ALA A 55 23.52 0.26 12.37
N ALA A 56 22.21 0.07 12.11
CA ALA A 56 21.67 -0.04 10.76
C ALA A 56 21.51 1.33 10.04
N ILE A 57 21.72 2.46 10.72
CA ILE A 57 21.52 3.80 10.12
C ILE A 57 22.54 4.05 8.99
N ASP A 58 23.78 3.61 9.14
CA ASP A 58 24.83 3.86 8.15
C ASP A 58 24.54 3.13 6.82
N ASP A 59 23.95 1.95 6.88
CA ASP A 59 23.46 1.25 5.68
C ASP A 59 22.29 2.01 5.01
N ALA A 60 21.38 2.56 5.78
CA ALA A 60 20.30 3.38 5.26
C ALA A 60 20.81 4.68 4.62
N ILE A 61 21.84 5.30 5.17
CA ILE A 61 22.51 6.47 4.58
C ILE A 61 23.11 6.09 3.22
N ARG A 62 23.80 4.95 3.13
CA ARG A 62 24.39 4.46 1.89
C ARG A 62 23.32 4.24 0.82
N VAL A 63 22.22 3.58 1.16
CA VAL A 63 21.08 3.38 0.25
C VAL A 63 20.51 4.73 -0.21
N ALA A 64 20.29 5.68 0.71
CA ALA A 64 19.78 7.00 0.37
C ALA A 64 20.71 7.75 -0.61
N GLN A 65 22.03 7.62 -0.44
CA GLN A 65 23.04 8.23 -1.32
C GLN A 65 23.07 7.56 -2.71
N GLU A 66 22.92 6.24 -2.77
CA GLU A 66 22.92 5.48 -4.03
C GLU A 66 21.77 5.88 -4.94
N TYR A 67 20.56 6.08 -4.40
CA TYR A 67 19.39 6.48 -5.18
C TYR A 67 19.34 7.99 -5.46
N GLY A 68 20.05 8.83 -4.71
CA GLY A 68 20.34 10.24 -5.03
C GLY A 68 19.15 11.20 -5.11
N GLY A 69 17.93 10.71 -4.89
CA GLY A 69 16.69 11.48 -4.98
C GLY A 69 16.05 11.79 -3.63
N GLU A 70 14.79 12.19 -3.66
CA GLU A 70 13.98 12.29 -2.44
C GLU A 70 13.70 10.91 -1.85
N MET A 71 13.87 10.80 -0.55
CA MET A 71 13.60 9.61 0.23
C MET A 71 12.42 9.83 1.17
N LEU A 72 11.71 8.78 1.48
CA LEU A 72 10.71 8.73 2.54
C LEU A 72 11.27 7.89 3.70
N MET A 73 11.35 8.48 4.89
CA MET A 73 11.58 7.75 6.12
C MET A 73 10.24 7.58 6.85
N GLU A 74 9.94 6.37 7.26
CA GLU A 74 8.63 6.00 7.78
C GLU A 74 8.76 5.11 9.01
N GLN A 75 7.98 5.39 10.06
CA GLN A 75 7.91 4.52 11.23
C GLN A 75 7.47 3.12 10.82
N MET A 76 8.20 2.10 11.25
CA MET A 76 7.85 0.71 10.97
C MET A 76 6.66 0.29 11.81
N VAL A 77 5.58 -0.13 11.15
CA VAL A 77 4.44 -0.77 11.80
C VAL A 77 4.68 -2.27 11.84
N VAL A 78 4.67 -2.84 13.03
CA VAL A 78 4.86 -4.30 13.23
C VAL A 78 3.50 -4.96 13.31
N GLY A 79 3.17 -5.78 12.33
CA GLY A 79 1.85 -6.42 12.31
C GLY A 79 1.53 -7.14 11.01
N ASP A 80 0.24 -7.20 10.68
CA ASP A 80 -0.25 -7.85 9.48
C ASP A 80 -0.22 -6.89 8.29
N GLU A 81 0.32 -7.33 7.17
CA GLU A 81 0.21 -6.63 5.89
C GLU A 81 -1.07 -7.05 5.18
N LEU A 82 -1.89 -6.06 4.82
CA LEU A 82 -3.16 -6.26 4.14
C LEU A 82 -3.23 -5.37 2.90
N THR A 83 -4.05 -5.79 1.97
CA THR A 83 -4.35 -5.00 0.77
C THR A 83 -5.82 -5.07 0.44
N VAL A 84 -6.35 -3.99 -0.15
CA VAL A 84 -7.75 -3.89 -0.57
C VAL A 84 -7.80 -3.42 -2.02
N GLY A 85 -8.35 -4.24 -2.89
CA GLY A 85 -8.68 -3.84 -4.26
C GLY A 85 -9.88 -2.89 -4.28
N ILE A 86 -9.84 -1.90 -5.17
CA ILE A 86 -10.94 -0.97 -5.41
C ILE A 86 -11.41 -1.15 -6.84
N LEU A 87 -12.73 -1.23 -7.05
CA LEU A 87 -13.38 -1.30 -8.36
C LEU A 87 -14.58 -0.35 -8.36
N GLY A 88 -14.43 0.81 -8.99
CA GLY A 88 -15.39 1.90 -8.92
C GLY A 88 -15.60 2.36 -7.48
N GLU A 89 -16.82 2.24 -7.01
CA GLU A 89 -17.21 2.61 -5.64
C GLU A 89 -17.18 1.43 -4.65
N ILE A 90 -16.65 0.28 -5.09
CA ILE A 90 -16.63 -0.95 -4.30
C ILE A 90 -15.22 -1.24 -3.82
N ALA A 91 -15.04 -1.34 -2.51
CA ALA A 91 -13.87 -1.97 -1.93
C ALA A 91 -14.07 -3.49 -1.90
N LEU A 92 -13.20 -4.22 -2.57
CA LEU A 92 -13.20 -5.69 -2.60
C LEU A 92 -12.82 -6.24 -1.20
N PRO A 93 -13.05 -7.53 -0.93
CA PRO A 93 -12.57 -8.15 0.29
C PRO A 93 -11.07 -7.95 0.47
N SER A 94 -10.64 -7.65 1.70
CA SER A 94 -9.23 -7.50 1.98
C SER A 94 -8.47 -8.81 1.78
N ILE A 95 -7.18 -8.71 1.49
CA ILE A 95 -6.27 -9.86 1.48
C ILE A 95 -5.21 -9.62 2.53
N ARG A 96 -5.05 -10.55 3.46
CA ARG A 96 -3.89 -10.59 4.35
C ARG A 96 -2.79 -11.38 3.69
N ILE A 97 -1.61 -10.75 3.61
CA ILE A 97 -0.40 -11.30 3.03
C ILE A 97 0.41 -11.91 4.16
N VAL A 98 0.67 -13.22 4.08
CA VAL A 98 1.43 -13.96 5.08
C VAL A 98 2.69 -14.50 4.41
N PRO A 99 3.78 -13.71 4.39
CA PRO A 99 5.06 -14.20 3.86
C PRO A 99 5.64 -15.26 4.80
N LYS A 100 6.46 -16.15 4.27
CA LYS A 100 7.19 -17.12 5.09
C LYS A 100 8.33 -16.47 5.86
N GLY A 101 8.87 -15.35 5.35
CA GLY A 101 9.90 -14.56 5.98
C GLY A 101 9.34 -13.55 6.99
N GLU A 102 10.23 -12.72 7.55
CA GLU A 102 9.84 -11.72 8.55
C GLU A 102 9.00 -10.57 7.98
N TRP A 103 9.09 -10.30 6.66
CA TRP A 103 8.35 -9.24 5.98
C TRP A 103 8.18 -9.53 4.49
N TYR A 104 7.25 -8.82 3.84
CA TYR A 104 6.89 -9.00 2.44
C TYR A 104 7.82 -8.19 1.53
N ASP A 105 9.04 -8.70 1.31
CA ASP A 105 10.08 -8.11 0.46
C ASP A 105 9.88 -8.43 -1.03
N TYR A 106 10.83 -7.98 -1.85
CA TYR A 106 10.84 -8.25 -3.29
C TYR A 106 10.82 -9.76 -3.60
N ASN A 107 11.54 -10.56 -2.82
CA ASN A 107 11.60 -12.01 -2.99
C ASN A 107 10.23 -12.64 -2.70
N ALA A 108 9.62 -12.28 -1.58
CA ALA A 108 8.27 -12.75 -1.20
C ALA A 108 7.19 -12.27 -2.19
N LYS A 109 7.39 -11.13 -2.87
CA LYS A 109 6.44 -10.58 -3.86
C LYS A 109 6.48 -11.29 -5.21
N TYR A 110 7.67 -11.68 -5.69
CA TYR A 110 7.87 -12.04 -7.11
C TYR A 110 8.56 -13.37 -7.33
N ILE A 111 9.23 -13.94 -6.33
CA ILE A 111 10.09 -15.12 -6.49
C ILE A 111 9.59 -16.29 -5.65
N ALA A 112 9.18 -16.06 -4.42
CA ALA A 112 8.75 -17.12 -3.51
C ALA A 112 7.30 -17.54 -3.77
N ASP A 113 7.07 -18.84 -3.95
CA ASP A 113 5.73 -19.42 -4.16
C ASP A 113 5.02 -19.79 -2.85
N ASP A 114 5.65 -19.53 -1.70
CA ASP A 114 5.19 -19.97 -0.39
C ASP A 114 4.48 -18.87 0.44
N THR A 115 4.27 -17.68 -0.13
CA THR A 115 3.47 -16.61 0.46
C THR A 115 1.99 -17.01 0.47
N GLN A 116 1.34 -17.00 1.63
CA GLN A 116 -0.09 -17.26 1.74
C GLN A 116 -0.90 -15.97 1.62
N TYR A 117 -2.05 -16.06 0.96
CA TYR A 117 -2.97 -14.96 0.74
C TYR A 117 -4.35 -15.35 1.29
N LEU A 118 -4.72 -14.78 2.42
CA LEU A 118 -6.01 -15.06 3.08
C LEU A 118 -7.04 -14.02 2.66
N CYS A 119 -8.17 -14.45 2.10
CA CYS A 119 -9.23 -13.58 1.63
C CYS A 119 -10.61 -14.11 2.10
N PRO A 120 -11.39 -13.33 2.86
CA PRO A 120 -11.04 -12.02 3.43
C PRO A 120 -9.86 -12.09 4.38
N GLY A 121 -9.12 -10.99 4.51
CA GLY A 121 -7.92 -10.90 5.35
C GLY A 121 -8.24 -10.67 6.82
N LEU A 122 -9.41 -10.11 7.11
CA LEU A 122 -9.95 -9.85 8.44
C LEU A 122 -11.39 -10.35 8.51
N ASP A 123 -11.96 -10.31 9.71
CA ASP A 123 -13.32 -10.77 9.97
C ASP A 123 -14.22 -9.65 10.50
N GLY A 124 -15.53 -9.78 10.30
CA GLY A 124 -16.57 -8.98 10.92
C GLY A 124 -16.36 -7.47 10.77
N GLU A 125 -16.41 -6.74 11.89
CA GLU A 125 -16.28 -5.28 11.89
C GLU A 125 -14.91 -4.78 11.41
N GLN A 126 -13.85 -5.54 11.63
CA GLN A 126 -12.50 -5.17 11.17
C GLN A 126 -12.39 -5.24 9.66
N GLU A 127 -13.02 -6.22 9.01
CA GLU A 127 -13.10 -6.32 7.55
C GLU A 127 -13.90 -5.14 6.97
N ALA A 128 -15.02 -4.79 7.58
CA ALA A 128 -15.80 -3.62 7.17
C ALA A 128 -15.00 -2.31 7.32
N ALA A 129 -14.26 -2.17 8.44
CA ALA A 129 -13.47 -0.98 8.72
C ALA A 129 -12.32 -0.79 7.73
N ILE A 130 -11.55 -1.86 7.39
CA ILE A 130 -10.44 -1.76 6.43
C ILE A 130 -10.93 -1.42 5.03
N ARG A 131 -12.06 -1.99 4.59
CA ARG A 131 -12.66 -1.70 3.29
C ARG A 131 -13.14 -0.23 3.22
N THR A 132 -13.78 0.25 4.27
CA THR A 132 -14.19 1.66 4.37
C THR A 132 -13.00 2.60 4.34
N LEU A 133 -11.94 2.30 5.11
CA LEU A 133 -10.70 3.06 5.15
C LEU A 133 -10.02 3.11 3.78
N ALA A 134 -9.91 1.96 3.11
CA ALA A 134 -9.26 1.87 1.79
C ALA A 134 -9.99 2.68 0.72
N LEU A 135 -11.33 2.62 0.70
CA LEU A 135 -12.14 3.41 -0.24
C LEU A 135 -12.00 4.92 0.04
N ALA A 136 -11.99 5.32 1.31
CA ALA A 136 -11.77 6.71 1.70
C ALA A 136 -10.36 7.19 1.29
N ALA A 137 -9.34 6.35 1.48
CA ALA A 137 -7.96 6.65 1.10
C ALA A 137 -7.79 6.80 -0.42
N PHE A 138 -8.44 5.94 -1.20
CA PHE A 138 -8.44 5.97 -2.66
C PHE A 138 -9.07 7.26 -3.19
N ARG A 139 -10.25 7.61 -2.69
CA ARG A 139 -10.96 8.85 -3.02
C ARG A 139 -10.18 10.11 -2.60
N ALA A 140 -9.64 10.13 -1.38
CA ALA A 140 -8.85 11.26 -0.89
C ALA A 140 -7.61 11.52 -1.74
N ALA A 141 -7.01 10.46 -2.32
CA ALA A 141 -5.90 10.57 -3.26
C ALA A 141 -6.32 11.07 -4.67
N GLY A 142 -7.60 11.34 -4.90
CA GLY A 142 -8.14 11.74 -6.20
C GLY A 142 -8.22 10.61 -7.21
N CYS A 143 -8.14 9.36 -6.77
CA CYS A 143 -8.19 8.19 -7.64
C CYS A 143 -9.64 7.86 -8.00
N THR A 144 -9.84 7.37 -9.24
CA THR A 144 -11.11 6.90 -9.78
C THR A 144 -10.92 5.59 -10.54
N GLY A 145 -12.00 4.90 -10.84
CA GLY A 145 -11.98 3.65 -11.60
C GLY A 145 -11.55 2.48 -10.73
N TRP A 146 -10.32 2.06 -10.81
CA TRP A 146 -9.83 0.90 -10.07
C TRP A 146 -8.42 1.11 -9.52
N GLY A 147 -8.05 0.29 -8.54
CA GLY A 147 -6.74 0.36 -7.94
C GLY A 147 -6.60 -0.58 -6.74
N ARG A 148 -5.55 -0.35 -5.94
CA ARG A 148 -5.26 -1.13 -4.76
C ARG A 148 -4.68 -0.23 -3.67
N VAL A 149 -5.15 -0.42 -2.45
CA VAL A 149 -4.66 0.29 -1.26
C VAL A 149 -3.99 -0.71 -0.33
N ASP A 150 -2.74 -0.46 0.02
CA ASP A 150 -1.97 -1.32 0.91
C ASP A 150 -1.97 -0.73 2.33
N VAL A 151 -2.16 -1.61 3.31
CA VAL A 151 -2.47 -1.26 4.71
C VAL A 151 -1.68 -2.16 5.65
N MET A 152 -1.09 -1.59 6.71
CA MET A 152 -0.60 -2.35 7.86
C MET A 152 -1.61 -2.32 9.00
N ARG A 153 -1.83 -3.46 9.64
CA ARG A 153 -2.54 -3.54 10.91
C ARG A 153 -1.54 -3.74 12.03
N ASP A 154 -1.40 -2.75 12.88
CA ASP A 154 -0.49 -2.83 14.03
C ASP A 154 -0.91 -3.96 14.98
N ARG A 155 0.04 -4.82 15.33
CA ARG A 155 -0.23 -6.02 16.14
C ARG A 155 -0.60 -5.69 17.58
N ALA A 156 -0.03 -4.62 18.13
CA ALA A 156 -0.22 -4.27 19.53
C ALA A 156 -1.55 -3.52 19.74
N SER A 157 -1.87 -2.58 18.87
CA SER A 157 -3.05 -1.71 19.00
C SER A 157 -4.24 -2.16 18.16
N GLY A 158 -4.01 -2.99 17.12
CA GLY A 158 -5.02 -3.33 16.11
C GLY A 158 -5.34 -2.19 15.14
N GLN A 159 -4.65 -1.05 15.23
CA GLN A 159 -4.88 0.11 14.36
C GLN A 159 -4.44 -0.16 12.93
N LEU A 160 -5.21 0.36 11.99
CA LEU A 160 -4.92 0.29 10.55
C LEU A 160 -4.12 1.53 10.13
N HIS A 161 -3.06 1.33 9.35
CA HIS A 161 -2.19 2.37 8.83
C HIS A 161 -2.03 2.23 7.32
N LEU A 162 -2.43 3.25 6.58
CA LEU A 162 -2.30 3.29 5.12
C LEU A 162 -0.83 3.39 4.69
N LEU A 163 -0.39 2.52 3.81
CA LEU A 163 0.97 2.53 3.28
C LEU A 163 1.06 3.28 1.95
N GLU A 164 0.33 2.80 0.96
CA GLU A 164 0.36 3.34 -0.40
C GLU A 164 -0.94 3.04 -1.16
N VAL A 165 -1.16 3.78 -2.26
CA VAL A 165 -2.18 3.50 -3.26
C VAL A 165 -1.50 3.19 -4.59
N ASN A 166 -1.94 2.11 -5.23
CA ASN A 166 -1.47 1.66 -6.52
C ASN A 166 -2.60 1.86 -7.55
N THR A 167 -2.38 2.75 -8.51
CA THR A 167 -3.38 3.13 -9.52
C THR A 167 -3.37 2.24 -10.76
N ALA A 168 -2.36 1.40 -10.91
CA ALA A 168 -2.25 0.38 -11.95
C ALA A 168 -1.63 -0.91 -11.36
N PRO A 169 -2.34 -1.57 -10.42
CA PRO A 169 -1.82 -2.80 -9.80
C PRO A 169 -1.74 -3.92 -10.83
N GLY A 170 -0.92 -4.94 -10.53
CA GLY A 170 -0.77 -6.10 -11.40
C GLY A 170 -2.10 -6.79 -11.71
N MET A 171 -2.22 -7.27 -12.95
CA MET A 171 -3.41 -7.96 -13.49
C MET A 171 -3.02 -9.30 -14.11
N THR A 172 -2.44 -10.17 -13.32
CA THR A 172 -2.19 -11.58 -13.68
C THR A 172 -3.08 -12.48 -12.83
N SER A 173 -3.17 -13.76 -13.15
CA SER A 173 -3.90 -14.76 -12.35
C SER A 173 -3.42 -14.86 -10.89
N HIS A 174 -2.19 -14.44 -10.62
CA HIS A 174 -1.59 -14.42 -9.28
C HIS A 174 -1.73 -13.08 -8.55
N SER A 175 -2.19 -12.03 -9.26
CA SER A 175 -2.31 -10.69 -8.71
C SER A 175 -3.43 -10.58 -7.66
N LEU A 176 -3.27 -9.64 -6.73
CA LEU A 176 -4.12 -9.53 -5.53
C LEU A 176 -5.54 -9.02 -5.84
N VAL A 177 -5.68 -8.07 -6.79
CA VAL A 177 -7.00 -7.56 -7.18
C VAL A 177 -7.85 -8.66 -7.81
N PRO A 178 -7.36 -9.46 -8.79
CA PRO A 178 -8.10 -10.63 -9.29
C PRO A 178 -8.44 -11.67 -8.21
N LYS A 179 -7.54 -11.92 -7.24
CA LYS A 179 -7.84 -12.82 -6.13
C LYS A 179 -9.01 -12.32 -5.26
N ALA A 180 -8.99 -11.02 -4.92
CA ALA A 180 -10.07 -10.40 -4.14
C ALA A 180 -11.40 -10.38 -4.90
N ALA A 181 -11.38 -10.10 -6.20
CA ALA A 181 -12.58 -10.11 -7.06
C ALA A 181 -13.21 -11.51 -7.12
N ARG A 182 -12.38 -12.55 -7.28
CA ARG A 182 -12.84 -13.94 -7.29
C ARG A 182 -13.54 -14.36 -5.99
N ALA A 183 -13.11 -13.82 -4.84
CA ALA A 183 -13.79 -14.06 -3.57
C ALA A 183 -15.24 -13.52 -3.53
N LEU A 184 -15.58 -12.59 -4.44
CA LEU A 184 -16.95 -12.11 -4.69
C LEU A 184 -17.64 -12.78 -5.88
N GLY A 185 -17.06 -13.83 -6.45
CA GLY A 185 -17.58 -14.51 -7.65
C GLY A 185 -17.37 -13.74 -8.95
N VAL A 186 -16.47 -12.74 -8.97
CA VAL A 186 -16.10 -11.99 -10.18
C VAL A 186 -14.85 -12.62 -10.77
N GLU A 187 -15.01 -13.36 -11.87
CA GLU A 187 -13.90 -13.99 -12.58
C GLU A 187 -13.04 -12.96 -13.34
N PHE A 188 -11.88 -13.40 -13.82
CA PHE A 188 -10.85 -12.50 -14.34
C PHE A 188 -11.29 -11.69 -15.56
N ASP A 189 -11.95 -12.33 -16.51
CA ASP A 189 -12.49 -11.69 -17.73
C ASP A 189 -13.59 -10.67 -17.40
N GLU A 190 -14.49 -11.01 -16.51
CA GLU A 190 -15.52 -10.09 -15.99
C GLU A 190 -14.90 -8.92 -15.24
N LEU A 191 -13.87 -9.15 -14.44
CA LEU A 191 -13.12 -8.08 -13.77
C LEU A 191 -12.49 -7.12 -14.79
N CYS A 192 -11.83 -7.66 -15.83
CA CYS A 192 -11.24 -6.85 -16.89
C CYS A 192 -12.30 -6.01 -17.60
N TRP A 193 -13.47 -6.60 -17.87
CA TRP A 193 -14.58 -5.88 -18.48
C TRP A 193 -15.08 -4.72 -17.62
N ARG A 194 -15.31 -4.97 -16.32
CA ARG A 194 -15.73 -3.94 -15.36
C ARG A 194 -14.71 -2.81 -15.22
N ILE A 195 -13.42 -3.12 -15.26
CA ILE A 195 -12.35 -2.11 -15.25
C ILE A 195 -12.41 -1.26 -16.53
N LEU A 196 -12.61 -1.89 -17.68
CA LEU A 196 -12.74 -1.20 -18.96
C LEU A 196 -13.95 -0.26 -18.96
N GLU A 197 -15.10 -0.70 -18.46
CA GLU A 197 -16.31 0.12 -18.34
C GLU A 197 -16.07 1.39 -17.49
N GLN A 198 -15.23 1.32 -16.44
CA GLN A 198 -14.86 2.49 -15.64
C GLN A 198 -14.03 3.53 -16.42
N SER A 199 -13.43 3.12 -17.53
CA SER A 199 -12.59 4.00 -18.37
C SER A 199 -13.39 4.71 -19.46
N VAL A 200 -14.61 4.26 -19.73
CA VAL A 200 -15.47 4.85 -20.76
C VAL A 200 -16.24 6.04 -20.16
N PRO A 201 -16.07 7.26 -20.74
CA PRO A 201 -16.86 8.40 -20.30
C PRO A 201 -18.36 8.11 -20.44
N VAL A 202 -19.12 8.25 -19.35
CA VAL A 202 -20.58 8.23 -19.44
C VAL A 202 -20.98 9.46 -20.28
N PRO A 203 -21.69 9.30 -21.44
CA PRO A 203 -22.14 10.46 -22.21
C PRO A 203 -22.98 11.35 -21.30
N SER A 204 -22.59 12.62 -21.18
CA SER A 204 -23.39 13.60 -20.45
C SER A 204 -24.78 13.70 -21.11
N ALA A 205 -25.82 13.80 -20.30
CA ALA A 205 -27.22 13.87 -20.77
C ALA A 205 -27.49 15.05 -21.74
N GLU A 206 -26.54 15.96 -21.87
CA GLU A 206 -26.60 17.14 -22.77
C GLU A 206 -26.33 16.84 -24.25
N THR A 207 -25.85 15.62 -24.60
CA THR A 207 -25.54 15.29 -26.00
C THR A 207 -26.75 14.59 -26.74
N ARG A 208 -27.92 14.57 -26.13
CA ARG A 208 -29.18 14.04 -26.71
C ARG A 208 -30.20 15.14 -27.00
N ALA A 209 -29.79 16.22 -27.62
CA ALA A 209 -30.67 17.24 -28.17
C ALA A 209 -30.46 17.38 -29.67
#